data_e27209fb24892f97baa5c643a9589c6a
#
_entry.id   e27209fb24892f97baa5c643a9589c6a
#
_cell.length_a   1.000
_cell.length_b   1.000
_cell.length_c   1.000
_cell.angle_alpha   90.00
_cell.angle_beta   90.00
_cell.angle_gamma   90.00
#
_symmetry.space_group_name_H-M   'P 1'
#
loop_
_entity.id
_entity.type
_entity.pdbx_description
1 polymer ?
#
loop_
_entity_poly.entity_id
_entity_poly.type
_entity_poly.pdbx_seq_one_letter_code
_entity_poly.pdbx_strand_id
1 'polypeptide(L)'
;RPPRSTLFPYTTLFRSMKNIIIMWFVYQLNVIFKTKPTWVEAQKKAKIPHKKTPRLYFPDYGEFGRFEWLIKSAFIWLIFASVLDAYLHFALFFHLPTELSRDGIRHAYLVGFTTPLIMGMALRMIPGMTGAMKLTKPHLVTLLAVLINFSAFSRIIPTLLPTKLMDIFPNGTKWIMPLFGISGIIGLIAVWLFYMLMIPVLRTNIVLRKNEV
;
A
#
# COMPACT_ATOMS: atom_id res chain seq x y z
N ARG A 1 30.07 27.50 10.51
CA ARG A 1 29.63 27.10 9.17
C ARG A 1 28.18 27.55 9.00
N PRO A 2 27.83 28.31 7.96
CA PRO A 2 26.45 28.67 7.70
C PRO A 2 25.62 27.37 7.51
N PRO A 3 24.38 27.31 7.99
CA PRO A 3 23.56 26.11 7.85
C PRO A 3 23.38 25.81 6.35
N ARG A 4 23.66 24.56 5.94
CA ARG A 4 23.55 24.07 4.56
C ARG A 4 22.15 24.27 3.93
N SER A 5 21.18 24.71 4.72
CA SER A 5 19.80 24.98 4.30
C SER A 5 19.63 26.21 3.41
N THR A 6 20.60 27.15 3.41
CA THR A 6 20.48 28.41 2.65
C THR A 6 20.92 28.28 1.17
N LEU A 7 21.54 27.17 0.79
CA LEU A 7 22.16 27.03 -0.55
C LEU A 7 21.18 26.62 -1.67
N PHE A 8 19.96 26.13 -1.38
CA PHE A 8 19.09 25.63 -2.47
C PHE A 8 17.59 25.85 -2.23
N PRO A 9 17.05 27.05 -2.46
CA PRO A 9 15.58 27.23 -2.54
C PRO A 9 14.96 26.37 -3.66
N TYR A 10 15.74 26.04 -4.70
CA TYR A 10 15.30 25.18 -5.80
C TYR A 10 15.00 23.72 -5.39
N THR A 11 15.65 23.19 -4.37
CA THR A 11 15.39 21.80 -3.93
C THR A 11 14.02 21.63 -3.28
N THR A 12 13.51 22.66 -2.59
CA THR A 12 12.16 22.63 -2.01
C THR A 12 11.10 22.72 -3.10
N LEU A 13 11.33 23.59 -4.10
CA LEU A 13 10.44 23.72 -5.25
C LEU A 13 10.37 22.40 -6.05
N PHE A 14 11.52 21.79 -6.33
CA PHE A 14 11.60 20.50 -7.03
C PHE A 14 10.86 19.38 -6.30
N ARG A 15 10.97 19.33 -4.97
CA ARG A 15 10.25 18.35 -4.15
C ARG A 15 8.75 18.57 -4.15
N SER A 16 8.30 19.81 -4.14
CA SER A 16 6.87 20.13 -4.27
C SER A 16 6.30 19.73 -5.63
N MET A 17 7.05 20.00 -6.72
CA MET A 17 6.67 19.58 -8.07
C MET A 17 6.56 18.07 -8.19
N LYS A 18 7.46 17.29 -7.59
CA LYS A 18 7.39 15.82 -7.52
C LYS A 18 6.03 15.37 -6.96
N ASN A 19 5.57 15.97 -5.87
CA ASN A 19 4.32 15.60 -5.22
C ASN A 19 3.09 15.93 -6.08
N ILE A 20 3.11 17.04 -6.80
CA ILE A 20 2.06 17.39 -7.76
C ILE A 20 2.00 16.38 -8.90
N ILE A 21 3.16 15.98 -9.44
CA ILE A 21 3.25 14.97 -10.51
C ILE A 21 2.72 13.62 -10.02
N ILE A 22 3.06 13.20 -8.79
CA ILE A 22 2.55 11.96 -8.21
C ILE A 22 1.02 12.01 -8.08
N MET A 23 0.45 13.09 -7.56
CA MET A 23 -1.00 13.23 -7.42
C MET A 23 -1.70 13.22 -8.78
N TRP A 24 -1.15 13.94 -9.77
CA TRP A 24 -1.65 13.93 -11.14
C TRP A 24 -1.60 12.54 -11.77
N PHE A 25 -0.48 11.82 -11.59
CA PHE A 25 -0.32 10.44 -12.07
C PHE A 25 -1.35 9.49 -11.45
N VAL A 26 -1.56 9.55 -10.13
CA VAL A 26 -2.57 8.72 -9.45
C VAL A 26 -3.97 9.05 -9.94
N TYR A 27 -4.27 10.33 -10.19
CA TYR A 27 -5.54 10.75 -10.76
C TYR A 27 -5.75 10.15 -12.17
N GLN A 28 -4.74 10.24 -13.04
CA GLN A 28 -4.81 9.68 -14.40
C GLN A 28 -4.96 8.15 -14.40
N LEU A 29 -4.28 7.45 -13.51
CA LEU A 29 -4.42 6.00 -13.38
C LEU A 29 -5.82 5.56 -12.94
N ASN A 30 -6.55 6.43 -12.24
CA ASN A 30 -7.91 6.18 -11.73
C ASN A 30 -8.07 4.83 -10.99
N VAL A 31 -7.00 4.37 -10.32
CA VAL A 31 -6.95 3.05 -9.66
C VAL A 31 -7.95 2.94 -8.52
N ILE A 32 -8.13 4.04 -7.78
CA ILE A 32 -8.96 4.07 -6.57
C ILE A 32 -10.45 3.90 -6.91
N PHE A 33 -10.91 4.59 -7.95
CA PHE A 33 -12.33 4.63 -8.33
C PHE A 33 -12.72 3.56 -9.34
N LYS A 34 -11.75 3.00 -10.08
CA LYS A 34 -12.00 1.98 -11.08
C LYS A 34 -12.42 0.67 -10.41
N THR A 35 -13.67 0.31 -10.54
CA THR A 35 -14.23 -0.87 -9.86
C THR A 35 -14.19 -2.11 -10.72
N LYS A 36 -14.51 -2.02 -12.01
CA LYS A 36 -14.56 -3.16 -12.94
C LYS A 36 -14.19 -2.72 -14.36
N PRO A 37 -13.54 -3.58 -15.13
CA PRO A 37 -13.32 -3.34 -16.57
C PRO A 37 -14.68 -3.24 -17.30
N THR A 38 -14.78 -2.32 -18.24
CA THR A 38 -16.00 -2.07 -19.03
C THR A 38 -16.52 -3.30 -19.77
N TRP A 39 -15.61 -4.20 -20.20
CA TRP A 39 -16.00 -5.43 -20.89
C TRP A 39 -16.67 -6.47 -19.95
N VAL A 40 -16.39 -6.48 -18.64
CA VAL A 40 -17.09 -7.33 -17.66
C VAL A 40 -18.54 -6.92 -17.54
N GLU A 41 -18.82 -5.61 -17.56
CA GLU A 41 -20.19 -5.11 -17.54
C GLU A 41 -20.94 -5.41 -18.84
N ALA A 42 -20.26 -5.29 -20.00
CA ALA A 42 -20.80 -5.68 -21.29
C ALA A 42 -21.19 -7.15 -21.35
N GLN A 43 -20.35 -8.04 -20.85
CA GLN A 43 -20.66 -9.47 -20.78
C GLN A 43 -21.83 -9.80 -19.83
N LYS A 44 -21.92 -9.10 -18.69
CA LYS A 44 -23.09 -9.23 -17.80
C LYS A 44 -24.39 -8.78 -18.46
N LYS A 45 -24.37 -7.66 -19.21
CA LYS A 45 -25.52 -7.17 -19.96
C LYS A 45 -25.95 -8.13 -21.07
N ALA A 46 -24.97 -8.78 -21.73
CA ALA A 46 -25.23 -9.74 -22.80
C ALA A 46 -25.72 -11.11 -22.30
N LYS A 47 -25.86 -11.34 -20.99
CA LYS A 47 -26.26 -12.64 -20.36
C LYS A 47 -25.46 -13.83 -20.89
N ILE A 48 -24.23 -13.63 -21.33
CA ILE A 48 -23.37 -14.70 -21.83
C ILE A 48 -23.01 -15.60 -20.64
N PRO A 49 -23.30 -16.90 -20.68
CA PRO A 49 -22.97 -17.81 -19.59
C PRO A 49 -21.45 -17.81 -19.41
N HIS A 50 -20.99 -17.45 -18.20
CA HIS A 50 -19.61 -17.48 -17.83
C HIS A 50 -19.10 -18.92 -17.77
N LYS A 51 -18.70 -19.48 -18.88
CA LYS A 51 -17.91 -20.69 -18.88
C LYS A 51 -16.54 -20.32 -18.32
N LYS A 52 -16.17 -20.88 -17.16
CA LYS A 52 -14.82 -20.74 -16.60
C LYS A 52 -13.84 -21.29 -17.62
N THR A 53 -13.32 -20.42 -18.47
CA THR A 53 -12.24 -20.82 -19.38
C THR A 53 -10.93 -20.77 -18.59
N PRO A 54 -10.07 -21.79 -18.67
CA PRO A 54 -8.79 -21.84 -17.99
C PRO A 54 -7.76 -20.85 -18.57
N ARG A 55 -8.20 -19.79 -19.23
CA ARG A 55 -7.32 -18.84 -19.90
C ARG A 55 -6.88 -17.72 -18.95
N LEU A 56 -5.58 -17.54 -18.88
CA LEU A 56 -4.79 -16.60 -18.09
C LEU A 56 -5.16 -15.11 -18.24
N TYR A 57 -6.07 -14.73 -19.13
CA TYR A 57 -6.34 -13.33 -19.49
C TYR A 57 -7.70 -12.80 -19.03
N PHE A 58 -8.45 -13.59 -18.26
CA PHE A 58 -9.82 -13.22 -17.86
C PHE A 58 -9.87 -12.71 -16.40
N PRO A 59 -10.95 -11.95 -16.06
CA PRO A 59 -11.05 -11.33 -14.76
C PRO A 59 -10.94 -12.38 -13.68
N ASP A 60 -10.25 -11.96 -12.64
CA ASP A 60 -10.16 -12.67 -11.40
C ASP A 60 -11.56 -12.82 -10.79
N TYR A 61 -12.06 -14.05 -10.75
CA TYR A 61 -13.34 -14.42 -10.11
C TYR A 61 -13.20 -14.69 -8.62
N GLY A 62 -12.18 -14.11 -7.96
CA GLY A 62 -11.88 -14.33 -6.57
C GLY A 62 -10.83 -15.42 -6.33
N GLU A 63 -10.20 -15.92 -7.37
CA GLU A 63 -9.16 -16.95 -7.31
C GLU A 63 -7.91 -16.47 -6.57
N PHE A 64 -7.63 -15.16 -6.63
CA PHE A 64 -6.52 -14.50 -5.97
C PHE A 64 -6.96 -13.64 -4.76
N GLY A 65 -8.19 -13.81 -4.31
CA GLY A 65 -8.77 -13.04 -3.22
C GLY A 65 -8.95 -11.55 -3.59
N ARG A 66 -9.08 -10.72 -2.56
CA ARG A 66 -9.30 -9.27 -2.74
C ARG A 66 -7.96 -8.51 -2.75
N PHE A 67 -7.01 -8.91 -3.58
CA PHE A 67 -5.71 -8.25 -3.70
C PHE A 67 -5.82 -6.78 -4.12
N GLU A 68 -6.91 -6.40 -4.82
CA GLU A 68 -7.19 -5.01 -5.21
C GLU A 68 -7.29 -4.07 -4.01
N TRP A 69 -7.69 -4.57 -2.84
CA TRP A 69 -7.75 -3.76 -1.62
C TRP A 69 -6.35 -3.32 -1.18
N LEU A 70 -5.35 -4.18 -1.33
CA LEU A 70 -3.96 -3.83 -1.05
C LEU A 70 -3.47 -2.76 -2.02
N ILE A 71 -3.77 -2.90 -3.31
CA ILE A 71 -3.37 -1.92 -4.32
C ILE A 71 -4.09 -0.59 -4.10
N LYS A 72 -5.41 -0.59 -3.89
CA LYS A 72 -6.17 0.64 -3.65
C LYS A 72 -5.73 1.35 -2.39
N SER A 73 -5.53 0.63 -1.28
CA SER A 73 -5.05 1.22 -0.03
C SER A 73 -3.63 1.78 -0.19
N ALA A 74 -2.76 1.12 -0.96
CA ALA A 74 -1.44 1.64 -1.26
C ALA A 74 -1.52 3.01 -1.95
N PHE A 75 -2.35 3.17 -2.97
CA PHE A 75 -2.52 4.46 -3.65
C PHE A 75 -3.16 5.53 -2.75
N ILE A 76 -4.04 5.16 -1.83
CA ILE A 76 -4.58 6.09 -0.82
C ILE A 76 -3.44 6.58 0.08
N TRP A 77 -2.57 5.68 0.56
CA TRP A 77 -1.39 6.04 1.34
C TRP A 77 -0.39 6.90 0.56
N LEU A 78 -0.24 6.65 -0.75
CA LEU A 78 0.61 7.45 -1.61
C LEU A 78 0.12 8.90 -1.70
N ILE A 79 -1.19 9.10 -1.90
CA ILE A 79 -1.80 10.44 -1.90
C ILE A 79 -1.58 11.10 -0.55
N PHE A 80 -1.89 10.40 0.53
CA PHE A 80 -1.74 10.92 1.90
C PHE A 80 -0.28 11.35 2.17
N ALA A 81 0.69 10.49 1.87
CA ALA A 81 2.11 10.80 2.02
C ALA A 81 2.54 11.99 1.16
N SER A 82 2.06 12.08 -0.08
CA SER A 82 2.39 13.17 -1.00
C SER A 82 1.81 14.51 -0.55
N VAL A 83 0.60 14.51 0.01
CA VAL A 83 -0.01 15.73 0.59
C VAL A 83 0.78 16.21 1.80
N LEU A 84 1.14 15.31 2.71
CA LEU A 84 1.93 15.65 3.89
C LEU A 84 3.33 16.17 3.51
N ASP A 85 3.99 15.53 2.54
CA ASP A 85 5.30 15.92 2.05
C ASP A 85 5.24 17.29 1.35
N ALA A 86 4.19 17.55 0.57
CA ALA A 86 3.95 18.86 -0.06
C ALA A 86 3.72 19.94 1.00
N TYR A 87 2.89 19.67 2.01
CA TYR A 87 2.65 20.59 3.11
C TYR A 87 3.95 20.91 3.88
N LEU A 88 4.76 19.89 4.21
CA LEU A 88 6.03 20.10 4.89
C LEU A 88 6.96 21.01 4.09
N HIS A 89 7.08 20.80 2.79
CA HIS A 89 7.93 21.64 1.93
C HIS A 89 7.39 23.06 1.76
N PHE A 90 6.05 23.20 1.69
CA PHE A 90 5.40 24.51 1.67
C PHE A 90 5.68 25.28 2.97
N ALA A 91 5.49 24.64 4.14
CA ALA A 91 5.75 25.25 5.43
C ALA A 91 7.22 25.68 5.58
N LEU A 92 8.17 24.83 5.12
CA LEU A 92 9.59 25.15 5.12
C LEU A 92 9.94 26.33 4.19
N PHE A 93 9.28 26.44 3.04
CA PHE A 93 9.50 27.52 2.08
C PHE A 93 9.05 28.87 2.62
N PHE A 94 7.90 28.91 3.32
CA PHE A 94 7.36 30.13 3.93
C PHE A 94 7.83 30.36 5.36
N HIS A 95 8.81 29.58 5.85
CA HIS A 95 9.33 29.67 7.22
C HIS A 95 8.23 29.54 8.30
N LEU A 96 7.17 28.77 7.98
CA LEU A 96 6.09 28.52 8.94
C LEU A 96 6.53 27.49 10.00
N PRO A 97 6.17 27.67 11.25
CA PRO A 97 6.44 26.68 12.29
C PRO A 97 5.69 25.40 11.98
N THR A 98 6.40 24.28 11.85
CA THR A 98 5.80 22.97 11.62
C THR A 98 6.44 21.94 12.54
N GLU A 99 5.60 21.17 13.23
CA GLU A 99 6.00 20.04 14.07
C GLU A 99 5.88 18.70 13.32
N LEU A 100 5.57 18.75 12.00
CA LEU A 100 5.35 17.54 11.20
C LEU A 100 6.64 16.71 11.08
N SER A 101 6.58 15.46 11.51
CA SER A 101 7.71 14.53 11.49
C SER A 101 7.99 14.02 10.07
N ARG A 102 9.25 14.17 9.63
CA ARG A 102 9.71 13.56 8.37
C ARG A 102 9.67 12.04 8.41
N ASP A 103 9.83 11.44 9.58
CA ASP A 103 9.82 9.99 9.73
C ASP A 103 8.41 9.42 9.54
N GLY A 104 7.38 10.14 9.99
CA GLY A 104 5.98 9.80 9.71
C GLY A 104 5.69 9.76 8.20
N ILE A 105 6.18 10.76 7.46
CA ILE A 105 6.05 10.82 5.99
C ILE A 105 6.77 9.65 5.32
N ARG A 106 8.01 9.33 5.75
CA ARG A 106 8.77 8.18 5.23
C ARG A 106 8.05 6.86 5.48
N HIS A 107 7.49 6.67 6.68
CA HIS A 107 6.70 5.47 6.98
C HIS A 107 5.43 5.40 6.12
N ALA A 108 4.79 6.52 5.82
CA ALA A 108 3.64 6.54 4.92
C ALA A 108 4.01 6.07 3.50
N TYR A 109 5.16 6.50 2.97
CA TYR A 109 5.65 5.99 1.68
C TYR A 109 6.08 4.53 1.72
N LEU A 110 6.81 4.09 2.74
CA LEU A 110 7.40 2.75 2.78
C LEU A 110 6.39 1.70 3.25
N VAL A 111 5.80 1.92 4.42
CA VAL A 111 4.90 0.94 5.05
C VAL A 111 3.48 1.07 4.51
N GLY A 112 3.01 2.31 4.29
CA GLY A 112 1.66 2.56 3.79
C GLY A 112 1.52 2.30 2.30
N PHE A 113 2.45 2.76 1.46
CA PHE A 113 2.36 2.62 0.00
C PHE A 113 3.13 1.42 -0.54
N THR A 114 4.46 1.38 -0.35
CA THR A 114 5.31 0.40 -1.05
C THR A 114 5.01 -1.03 -0.63
N THR A 115 4.84 -1.27 0.67
CA THR A 115 4.63 -2.64 1.18
C THR A 115 3.31 -3.26 0.69
N PRO A 116 2.13 -2.63 0.85
CA PRO A 116 0.90 -3.22 0.35
C PRO A 116 0.84 -3.27 -1.17
N LEU A 117 1.49 -2.34 -1.88
CA LEU A 117 1.59 -2.40 -3.35
C LEU A 117 2.35 -3.65 -3.79
N ILE A 118 3.54 -3.90 -3.24
CA ILE A 118 4.35 -5.07 -3.56
C ILE A 118 3.58 -6.35 -3.23
N MET A 119 2.98 -6.45 -2.04
CA MET A 119 2.19 -7.61 -1.63
C MET A 119 0.99 -7.84 -2.57
N GLY A 120 0.24 -6.78 -2.90
CA GLY A 120 -0.92 -6.87 -3.79
C GLY A 120 -0.54 -7.31 -5.21
N MET A 121 0.54 -6.75 -5.76
CA MET A 121 1.06 -7.13 -7.07
C MET A 121 1.59 -8.56 -7.07
N ALA A 122 2.34 -8.97 -6.04
CA ALA A 122 2.90 -10.30 -5.91
C ALA A 122 1.80 -11.38 -5.85
N LEU A 123 0.72 -11.15 -5.09
CA LEU A 123 -0.42 -12.06 -5.00
C LEU A 123 -1.07 -12.34 -6.36
N ARG A 124 -0.98 -11.43 -7.30
CA ARG A 124 -1.53 -11.58 -8.66
C ARG A 124 -0.51 -12.08 -9.67
N MET A 125 0.71 -11.56 -9.62
CA MET A 125 1.74 -11.83 -10.63
C MET A 125 2.45 -13.16 -10.41
N ILE A 126 2.84 -13.48 -9.16
CA ILE A 126 3.60 -14.70 -8.87
C ILE A 126 2.85 -15.96 -9.25
N PRO A 127 1.54 -16.15 -8.91
CA PRO A 127 0.80 -17.32 -9.38
C PRO A 127 0.78 -17.44 -10.90
N GLY A 128 0.58 -16.32 -11.61
CA GLY A 128 0.61 -16.30 -13.07
C GLY A 128 1.95 -16.73 -13.67
N MET A 129 3.06 -16.30 -13.04
CA MET A 129 4.42 -16.67 -13.49
C MET A 129 4.79 -18.11 -13.15
N THR A 130 4.22 -18.67 -12.09
CA THR A 130 4.49 -20.04 -11.64
C THR A 130 3.53 -21.09 -12.21
N GLY A 131 2.56 -20.67 -13.04
CA GLY A 131 1.54 -21.55 -13.59
C GLY A 131 0.44 -21.95 -12.59
N ALA A 132 0.43 -21.36 -11.39
CA ALA A 132 -0.63 -21.62 -10.43
C ALA A 132 -1.91 -20.86 -10.82
N MET A 133 -3.03 -21.59 -10.96
CA MET A 133 -4.29 -20.99 -11.40
C MET A 133 -5.05 -20.25 -10.31
N LYS A 134 -4.74 -20.50 -9.03
CA LYS A 134 -5.44 -19.90 -7.88
C LYS A 134 -4.59 -19.95 -6.61
N LEU A 135 -4.90 -19.08 -5.65
CA LEU A 135 -4.38 -19.19 -4.29
C LEU A 135 -5.11 -20.27 -3.51
N THR A 136 -4.40 -20.97 -2.63
CA THR A 136 -4.99 -22.03 -1.80
C THR A 136 -6.05 -21.48 -0.84
N LYS A 137 -5.82 -20.28 -0.27
CA LYS A 137 -6.69 -19.63 0.72
C LYS A 137 -6.96 -18.17 0.37
N PRO A 138 -7.73 -17.86 -0.68
CA PRO A 138 -7.91 -16.49 -1.18
C PRO A 138 -8.59 -15.54 -0.17
N HIS A 139 -9.40 -16.08 0.77
CA HIS A 139 -10.04 -15.28 1.81
C HIS A 139 -9.05 -14.62 2.78
N LEU A 140 -7.88 -15.24 3.01
CA LEU A 140 -6.84 -14.68 3.89
C LEU A 140 -6.19 -13.41 3.30
N VAL A 141 -6.35 -13.15 2.01
CA VAL A 141 -5.87 -11.90 1.39
C VAL A 141 -6.58 -10.67 1.96
N THR A 142 -7.86 -10.81 2.31
CA THR A 142 -8.59 -9.72 2.98
C THR A 142 -8.04 -9.46 4.38
N LEU A 143 -7.76 -10.53 5.14
CA LEU A 143 -7.12 -10.40 6.45
C LEU A 143 -5.74 -9.75 6.34
N LEU A 144 -4.93 -10.17 5.35
CA LEU A 144 -3.64 -9.55 5.06
C LEU A 144 -3.78 -8.05 4.79
N ALA A 145 -4.76 -7.65 3.97
CA ALA A 145 -5.00 -6.24 3.67
C ALA A 145 -5.38 -5.43 4.92
N VAL A 146 -6.19 -5.98 5.81
CA VAL A 146 -6.54 -5.33 7.08
C VAL A 146 -5.32 -5.20 7.98
N LEU A 147 -4.54 -6.27 8.17
CA LEU A 147 -3.38 -6.29 9.06
C LEU A 147 -2.31 -5.30 8.61
N ILE A 148 -1.97 -5.29 7.32
CA ILE A 148 -0.90 -4.39 6.82
C ILE A 148 -1.32 -2.92 6.89
N ASN A 149 -2.60 -2.60 6.59
CA ASN A 149 -3.10 -1.24 6.70
C ASN A 149 -3.21 -0.80 8.16
N PHE A 150 -3.61 -1.68 9.07
CA PHE A 150 -3.65 -1.38 10.50
C PHE A 150 -2.23 -1.17 11.06
N SER A 151 -1.25 -1.98 10.66
CA SER A 151 0.17 -1.79 11.00
C SER A 151 0.69 -0.44 10.50
N ALA A 152 0.38 -0.08 9.23
CA ALA A 152 0.75 1.21 8.67
C ALA A 152 0.13 2.37 9.46
N PHE A 153 -1.18 2.31 9.71
CA PHE A 153 -1.90 3.33 10.49
C PHE A 153 -1.31 3.51 11.89
N SER A 154 -1.13 2.42 12.62
CA SER A 154 -0.59 2.42 13.98
C SER A 154 0.86 2.92 14.06
N ARG A 155 1.61 2.84 12.95
CA ARG A 155 2.98 3.34 12.85
C ARG A 155 3.04 4.81 12.47
N ILE A 156 2.20 5.23 11.54
CA ILE A 156 2.25 6.56 10.93
C ILE A 156 1.59 7.59 11.82
N ILE A 157 0.38 7.32 12.34
CA ILE A 157 -0.37 8.31 13.11
C ILE A 157 0.37 8.80 14.34
N PRO A 158 0.94 7.95 15.20
CA PRO A 158 1.70 8.42 16.36
C PRO A 158 2.90 9.29 16.00
N THR A 159 3.54 9.03 14.87
CA THR A 159 4.70 9.81 14.42
C THR A 159 4.35 11.14 13.78
N LEU A 160 3.09 11.33 13.37
CA LEU A 160 2.59 12.57 12.78
C LEU A 160 1.95 13.50 13.81
N LEU A 161 1.51 12.97 14.95
CA LEU A 161 0.86 13.77 15.99
C LEU A 161 1.88 14.73 16.64
N PRO A 162 1.58 16.04 16.67
CA PRO A 162 2.39 17.01 17.40
C PRO A 162 2.44 16.67 18.89
N THR A 163 3.60 16.85 19.51
CA THR A 163 3.77 16.62 20.96
C THR A 163 2.75 17.39 21.79
N LYS A 164 2.48 18.63 21.42
CA LYS A 164 1.45 19.47 22.06
C LYS A 164 0.05 18.88 22.01
N LEU A 165 -0.30 18.18 20.93
CA LEU A 165 -1.61 17.53 20.82
C LEU A 165 -1.68 16.28 21.69
N MET A 166 -0.57 15.60 21.90
CA MET A 166 -0.47 14.48 22.83
C MET A 166 -0.67 14.92 24.28
N ASP A 167 -0.25 16.13 24.64
CA ASP A 167 -0.38 16.68 25.98
C ASP A 167 -1.81 17.12 26.32
N ILE A 168 -2.63 17.43 25.30
CA ILE A 168 -4.05 17.78 25.47
C ILE A 168 -4.88 16.57 25.93
N PHE A 169 -4.52 15.37 25.53
CA PHE A 169 -5.20 14.15 25.96
C PHE A 169 -4.59 13.65 27.28
N PRO A 170 -5.36 13.60 28.37
CA PRO A 170 -4.87 13.04 29.64
C PRO A 170 -4.33 11.61 29.40
N ASN A 171 -3.04 11.42 29.63
CA ASN A 171 -2.32 10.18 29.36
C ASN A 171 -2.18 9.79 27.86
N GLY A 172 -2.28 10.73 26.91
CA GLY A 172 -2.17 10.45 25.47
C GLY A 172 -0.89 9.70 25.11
N THR A 173 0.25 10.04 25.69
CA THR A 173 1.52 9.33 25.50
C THR A 173 1.46 7.88 25.97
N LYS A 174 0.74 7.56 27.05
CA LYS A 174 0.60 6.19 27.57
C LYS A 174 -0.17 5.27 26.63
N TRP A 175 -1.10 5.80 25.83
CA TRP A 175 -1.90 5.01 24.89
C TRP A 175 -1.29 4.97 23.49
N ILE A 176 -0.66 6.04 23.05
CA ILE A 176 -0.13 6.18 21.69
C ILE A 176 1.20 5.43 21.51
N MET A 177 2.08 5.45 22.53
CA MET A 177 3.37 4.74 22.44
C MET A 177 3.24 3.20 22.34
N PRO A 178 2.36 2.53 23.11
CA PRO A 178 2.10 1.10 22.91
C PRO A 178 1.59 0.79 21.50
N LEU A 179 0.75 1.65 20.91
CA LEU A 179 0.23 1.48 19.55
C LEU A 179 1.37 1.42 18.53
N PHE A 180 2.37 2.29 18.69
CA PHE A 180 3.58 2.27 17.87
C PHE A 180 4.36 0.95 18.01
N GLY A 181 4.53 0.43 19.22
CA GLY A 181 5.18 -0.86 19.47
C GLY A 181 4.42 -2.04 18.84
N ILE A 182 3.11 -2.09 19.03
CA ILE A 182 2.22 -3.14 18.51
C ILE A 182 2.25 -3.16 16.97
N SER A 183 2.44 -2.01 16.33
CA SER A 183 2.49 -1.92 14.86
C SER A 183 3.52 -2.85 14.24
N GLY A 184 4.67 -3.01 14.89
CA GLY A 184 5.74 -3.91 14.44
C GLY A 184 5.34 -5.37 14.49
N ILE A 185 4.68 -5.79 15.57
CA ILE A 185 4.20 -7.17 15.74
C ILE A 185 3.12 -7.49 14.70
N ILE A 186 2.17 -6.59 14.49
CA ILE A 186 1.12 -6.77 13.48
C ILE A 186 1.70 -6.80 12.07
N GLY A 187 2.70 -5.94 11.79
CA GLY A 187 3.42 -5.97 10.52
C GLY A 187 4.13 -7.30 10.28
N LEU A 188 4.78 -7.85 11.31
CA LEU A 188 5.43 -9.16 11.25
C LEU A 188 4.42 -10.28 10.97
N ILE A 189 3.27 -10.27 11.65
CA ILE A 189 2.18 -11.23 11.41
C ILE A 189 1.66 -11.11 9.96
N ALA A 190 1.52 -9.89 9.45
CA ALA A 190 1.10 -9.67 8.07
C ALA A 190 2.11 -10.23 7.05
N VAL A 191 3.41 -10.00 7.26
CA VAL A 191 4.48 -10.56 6.41
C VAL A 191 4.50 -12.08 6.47
N TRP A 192 4.35 -12.66 7.67
CA TRP A 192 4.27 -14.11 7.85
C TRP A 192 3.04 -14.71 7.15
N LEU A 193 1.88 -14.05 7.25
CA LEU A 193 0.67 -14.47 6.54
C LEU A 193 0.86 -14.42 5.01
N PHE A 194 1.49 -13.36 4.50
CA PHE A 194 1.85 -13.25 3.08
C PHE A 194 2.77 -14.40 2.65
N TYR A 195 3.80 -14.70 3.42
CA TYR A 195 4.69 -15.84 3.18
C TYR A 195 3.93 -17.17 3.10
N MET A 196 3.03 -17.43 4.07
CA MET A 196 2.18 -18.62 4.08
C MET A 196 1.25 -18.74 2.87
N LEU A 197 0.78 -17.60 2.33
CA LEU A 197 0.00 -17.59 1.10
C LEU A 197 0.83 -17.92 -0.15
N MET A 198 2.11 -17.55 -0.15
CA MET A 198 3.01 -17.74 -1.29
C MET A 198 3.68 -19.11 -1.35
N ILE A 199 3.92 -19.78 -0.21
CA ILE A 199 4.59 -21.10 -0.18
C ILE A 199 3.92 -22.13 -1.10
N PRO A 200 2.60 -22.35 -1.07
CA PRO A 200 1.97 -23.35 -1.93
C PRO A 200 2.16 -23.04 -3.41
N VAL A 201 2.11 -21.75 -3.78
CA VAL A 201 2.29 -21.29 -5.15
C VAL A 201 3.69 -21.60 -5.67
N LEU A 202 4.71 -21.33 -4.85
CA LEU A 202 6.11 -21.60 -5.19
C LEU A 202 6.42 -23.10 -5.27
N ARG A 203 5.79 -23.92 -4.41
CA ARG A 203 5.97 -25.39 -4.41
C ARG A 203 5.36 -26.03 -5.66
N THR A 204 4.26 -25.51 -6.17
CA THR A 204 3.62 -26.04 -7.40
C THR A 204 4.59 -26.01 -8.58
N ASN A 205 5.40 -24.96 -8.71
CA ASN A 205 6.39 -24.83 -9.77
C ASN A 205 7.51 -25.90 -9.68
N ILE A 206 7.92 -26.25 -8.46
CA ILE A 206 8.95 -27.27 -8.23
C ILE A 206 8.47 -28.66 -8.67
N VAL A 207 7.21 -28.98 -8.45
CA VAL A 207 6.60 -30.26 -8.84
C VAL A 207 6.45 -30.35 -10.36
N LEU A 208 6.02 -29.29 -11.02
CA LEU A 208 5.88 -29.26 -12.49
C LEU A 208 7.24 -29.47 -13.18
N ARG A 209 8.30 -28.79 -12.73
CA ARG A 209 9.66 -28.98 -13.26
C ARG A 209 10.23 -30.39 -13.08
N LYS A 210 9.86 -31.08 -11.99
CA LYS A 210 10.31 -32.48 -11.77
C LYS A 210 9.64 -33.48 -12.71
N ASN A 211 8.48 -33.16 -13.24
CA ASN A 211 7.74 -34.03 -14.15
C ASN A 211 8.11 -33.82 -15.62
N GLU A 212 8.91 -32.77 -15.94
CA GLU A 212 9.40 -32.45 -17.28
C GLU A 212 10.82 -32.98 -17.55
N VAL A 213 11.50 -33.56 -16.54
CA VAL A 213 12.82 -34.21 -16.63
C VAL A 213 12.64 -35.73 -16.50
#